data_92d3f40ab4438100a896689dd4ac0199
#
_entry.id   92d3f40ab4438100a896689dd4ac0199
#
_cell.length_a   1.000
_cell.length_b   1.000
_cell.length_c   1.000
_cell.angle_alpha   90.00
_cell.angle_beta   90.00
_cell.angle_gamma   90.00
#
_symmetry.space_group_name_H-M   'P 1'
#
loop_
_entity.id
_entity.type
_entity.pdbx_description
1 polymer ?
#
loop_
_entity_poly.entity_id
_entity_poly.type
_entity_poly.pdbx_seq_one_letter_code
_entity_poly.pdbx_strand_id
1 'polypeptide(L)'
;VSGQGHWPLRAAAGTALLGGTWYALRYPIVQRGDVRVGDSVRQFGSPVLDTAVTHTTDLGSVYSVVGVSTMLAVTGRRRLAADVLGIGLLAWNAAQLSKTRVRRQRPYEADGVRRLIRKPTGSSFPSGHAAVGVAMFTMLADRSRGGGARRALQSIGAYVALSRIYVGVHYPTDVIGGAGMGLVAGALWRGPIATVNARVIGRAYAAIASMLRR
;
A
#
# COMPACT_ATOMS: atom_id res chain seq x y z
N VAL A 1 12.22 7.68 -18.66
CA VAL A 1 11.74 9.04 -18.32
C VAL A 1 10.21 9.19 -18.49
N SER A 2 9.47 8.16 -18.92
CA SER A 2 8.02 8.23 -19.25
C SER A 2 7.06 8.03 -18.06
N GLY A 3 7.51 7.99 -16.84
CA GLY A 3 6.67 7.69 -15.66
C GLY A 3 6.14 8.90 -14.88
N GLN A 4 6.52 10.11 -15.23
CA GLN A 4 6.14 11.31 -14.46
C GLN A 4 4.76 11.89 -14.79
N GLY A 5 4.17 11.56 -15.96
CA GLY A 5 2.94 12.19 -16.45
C GLY A 5 1.63 11.73 -15.78
N HIS A 6 1.60 10.60 -15.08
CA HIS A 6 0.35 9.98 -14.60
C HIS A 6 0.10 10.12 -13.09
N TRP A 7 0.96 10.82 -12.35
CA TRP A 7 0.75 10.97 -10.91
C TRP A 7 -0.55 11.71 -10.54
N PRO A 8 -1.03 12.74 -11.26
CA PRO A 8 -2.29 13.39 -10.92
C PRO A 8 -3.49 12.44 -11.07
N LEU A 9 -3.51 11.62 -12.13
CA LEU A 9 -4.56 10.63 -12.34
C LEU A 9 -4.56 9.58 -11.23
N ARG A 10 -3.39 9.12 -10.79
CA ARG A 10 -3.26 8.19 -9.66
C ARG A 10 -3.71 8.82 -8.35
N ALA A 11 -3.37 10.09 -8.13
CA ALA A 11 -3.85 10.83 -6.98
C ALA A 11 -5.37 10.92 -6.98
N ALA A 12 -5.96 11.31 -8.10
CA ALA A 12 -7.41 11.41 -8.26
C ALA A 12 -8.09 10.04 -8.05
N ALA A 13 -7.62 8.99 -8.73
CA ALA A 13 -8.15 7.64 -8.58
C ALA A 13 -8.00 7.13 -7.14
N GLY A 14 -6.84 7.31 -6.53
CA GLY A 14 -6.59 6.90 -5.15
C GLY A 14 -7.47 7.65 -4.15
N THR A 15 -7.66 8.95 -4.33
CA THR A 15 -8.56 9.76 -3.49
C THR A 15 -10.01 9.34 -3.67
N ALA A 16 -10.45 9.05 -4.90
CA ALA A 16 -11.80 8.56 -5.18
C ALA A 16 -12.05 7.20 -4.52
N LEU A 17 -11.09 6.26 -4.61
CA LEU A 17 -11.20 4.96 -3.96
C LEU A 17 -11.23 5.08 -2.42
N LEU A 18 -10.33 5.85 -1.83
CA LEU A 18 -10.27 6.03 -0.39
C LEU A 18 -11.50 6.78 0.14
N GLY A 19 -11.82 7.91 -0.45
CA GLY A 19 -12.96 8.73 -0.04
C GLY A 19 -14.31 8.07 -0.34
N GLY A 20 -14.44 7.45 -1.52
CA GLY A 20 -15.64 6.72 -1.92
C GLY A 20 -15.92 5.52 -1.00
N THR A 21 -14.90 4.70 -0.68
CA THR A 21 -15.10 3.59 0.27
C THR A 21 -15.39 4.09 1.67
N TRP A 22 -14.69 5.12 2.15
CA TRP A 22 -14.98 5.72 3.45
C TRP A 22 -16.42 6.25 3.55
N TYR A 23 -16.90 6.92 2.50
CA TYR A 23 -18.28 7.38 2.41
C TYR A 23 -19.26 6.21 2.38
N ALA A 24 -18.96 5.18 1.59
CA ALA A 24 -19.78 3.99 1.40
C ALA A 24 -19.99 3.17 2.68
N LEU A 25 -19.04 3.23 3.65
CA LEU A 25 -19.21 2.57 4.95
C LEU A 25 -20.42 2.98 5.76
N ARG A 26 -21.07 4.11 5.40
CA ARG A 26 -22.29 4.59 6.05
C ARG A 26 -23.54 3.80 5.64
N TYR A 27 -23.45 3.04 4.55
CA TYR A 27 -24.59 2.33 3.98
C TYR A 27 -24.61 0.85 4.36
N PRO A 28 -25.69 0.37 5.04
CA PRO A 28 -25.78 -1.05 5.44
C PRO A 28 -25.70 -2.04 4.27
N ILE A 29 -26.16 -1.62 3.07
CA ILE A 29 -26.04 -2.48 1.87
C ILE A 29 -24.59 -2.76 1.51
N VAL A 30 -23.68 -1.79 1.66
CA VAL A 30 -22.25 -1.95 1.42
C VAL A 30 -21.62 -2.87 2.48
N GLN A 31 -21.99 -2.68 3.74
CA GLN A 31 -21.50 -3.54 4.83
C GLN A 31 -21.92 -5.01 4.64
N ARG A 32 -23.18 -5.24 4.23
CA ARG A 32 -23.66 -6.59 3.87
C ARG A 32 -22.91 -7.15 2.63
N GLY A 33 -22.61 -6.29 1.66
CA GLY A 33 -21.78 -6.65 0.51
C GLY A 33 -20.38 -7.08 0.93
N ASP A 34 -19.75 -6.37 1.85
CA ASP A 34 -18.44 -6.70 2.41
C ASP A 34 -18.41 -8.10 3.03
N VAL A 35 -19.41 -8.45 3.83
CA VAL A 35 -19.53 -9.78 4.44
C VAL A 35 -19.65 -10.85 3.35
N ARG A 36 -20.62 -10.68 2.42
CA ARG A 36 -20.85 -11.67 1.34
C ARG A 36 -19.64 -11.92 0.48
N VAL A 37 -18.97 -10.85 0.03
CA VAL A 37 -17.76 -10.96 -0.79
C VAL A 37 -16.61 -11.57 0.02
N GLY A 38 -16.48 -11.19 1.29
CA GLY A 38 -15.52 -11.79 2.19
C GLY A 38 -15.72 -13.30 2.34
N ASP A 39 -16.96 -13.75 2.54
CA ASP A 39 -17.31 -15.17 2.63
C ASP A 39 -17.00 -15.90 1.32
N SER A 40 -17.38 -15.30 0.17
CA SER A 40 -17.08 -15.86 -1.15
C SER A 40 -15.58 -16.04 -1.41
N VAL A 41 -14.74 -15.17 -0.89
CA VAL A 41 -13.28 -15.31 -1.00
C VAL A 41 -12.77 -16.45 -0.11
N ARG A 42 -13.29 -16.57 1.11
CA ARG A 42 -12.84 -17.56 2.08
C ARG A 42 -13.33 -18.98 1.80
N GLN A 43 -14.43 -19.17 1.08
CA GLN A 43 -14.94 -20.50 0.71
C GLN A 43 -13.95 -21.32 -0.12
N PHE A 44 -13.01 -20.67 -0.83
CA PHE A 44 -11.94 -21.37 -1.57
C PHE A 44 -10.77 -21.81 -0.67
N GLY A 45 -10.92 -21.68 0.65
CA GLY A 45 -9.90 -22.06 1.63
C GLY A 45 -9.54 -23.53 1.57
N SER A 46 -8.24 -23.82 1.70
CA SER A 46 -7.70 -25.16 1.89
C SER A 46 -6.46 -25.08 2.78
N PRO A 47 -6.05 -26.16 3.47
CA PRO A 47 -4.88 -26.14 4.34
C PRO A 47 -3.60 -25.66 3.61
N VAL A 48 -3.43 -26.03 2.35
CA VAL A 48 -2.29 -25.60 1.52
C VAL A 48 -2.37 -24.11 1.23
N LEU A 49 -3.54 -23.61 0.81
CA LEU A 49 -3.74 -22.20 0.50
C LEU A 49 -3.66 -21.34 1.77
N ASP A 50 -4.23 -21.80 2.88
CA ASP A 50 -4.14 -21.13 4.18
C ASP A 50 -2.68 -20.92 4.58
N THR A 51 -1.86 -21.96 4.47
CA THR A 51 -0.42 -21.90 4.77
C THR A 51 0.29 -20.93 3.82
N ALA A 52 0.10 -21.07 2.51
CA ALA A 52 0.74 -20.22 1.53
C ALA A 52 0.41 -18.73 1.71
N VAL A 53 -0.89 -18.42 1.90
CA VAL A 53 -1.35 -17.04 2.07
C VAL A 53 -0.89 -16.46 3.40
N THR A 54 -0.90 -17.24 4.48
CA THR A 54 -0.43 -16.80 5.80
C THR A 54 1.04 -16.35 5.76
N HIS A 55 1.90 -17.08 5.05
CA HIS A 55 3.32 -16.74 4.95
C HIS A 55 3.62 -15.59 3.98
N THR A 56 2.76 -15.37 2.98
CA THR A 56 3.03 -14.37 1.93
C THR A 56 2.27 -13.06 2.11
N THR A 57 1.21 -13.03 2.93
CA THR A 57 0.40 -11.83 3.15
C THR A 57 1.19 -10.66 3.73
N ASP A 58 2.28 -10.95 4.45
CA ASP A 58 3.15 -9.93 5.07
C ASP A 58 4.11 -9.23 4.09
N LEU A 59 4.07 -9.59 2.78
CA LEU A 59 4.70 -8.78 1.74
C LEU A 59 4.18 -7.33 1.67
N GLY A 60 3.04 -7.03 2.27
CA GLY A 60 2.52 -5.67 2.47
C GLY A 60 2.86 -5.04 3.83
N SER A 61 3.73 -5.64 4.60
CA SER A 61 4.12 -5.12 5.91
C SER A 61 5.24 -4.08 5.81
N VAL A 62 5.42 -3.28 6.86
CA VAL A 62 6.57 -2.37 6.97
C VAL A 62 7.91 -3.14 7.00
N TYR A 63 7.92 -4.36 7.52
CA TYR A 63 9.10 -5.21 7.53
C TYR A 63 9.53 -5.61 6.11
N SER A 64 8.58 -5.92 5.23
CA SER A 64 8.87 -6.17 3.81
C SER A 64 9.40 -4.94 3.10
N VAL A 65 8.89 -3.75 3.42
CA VAL A 65 9.43 -2.49 2.89
C VAL A 65 10.89 -2.34 3.27
N VAL A 66 11.24 -2.57 4.54
CA VAL A 66 12.64 -2.50 5.01
C VAL A 66 13.50 -3.55 4.32
N GLY A 67 13.04 -4.82 4.26
CA GLY A 67 13.77 -5.91 3.61
C GLY A 67 14.05 -5.66 2.13
N VAL A 68 13.02 -5.25 1.37
CA VAL A 68 13.17 -4.92 -0.07
C VAL A 68 14.08 -3.72 -0.26
N SER A 69 13.95 -2.68 0.58
CA SER A 69 14.82 -1.49 0.50
C SER A 69 16.28 -1.86 0.79
N THR A 70 16.54 -2.68 1.80
CA THR A 70 17.89 -3.15 2.13
C THR A 70 18.48 -3.96 0.97
N MET A 71 17.73 -4.90 0.40
CA MET A 71 18.15 -5.69 -0.75
C MET A 71 18.50 -4.80 -1.96
N LEU A 72 17.68 -3.81 -2.24
CA LEU A 72 17.95 -2.83 -3.31
C LEU A 72 19.19 -1.99 -3.04
N ALA A 73 19.41 -1.58 -1.79
CA ALA A 73 20.58 -0.79 -1.41
C ALA A 73 21.89 -1.58 -1.56
N VAL A 74 21.94 -2.82 -1.08
CA VAL A 74 23.14 -3.68 -1.17
C VAL A 74 23.43 -4.12 -2.60
N THR A 75 22.39 -4.21 -3.46
CA THR A 75 22.55 -4.47 -4.91
C THR A 75 22.85 -3.20 -5.73
N GLY A 76 23.23 -2.08 -5.07
CA GLY A 76 23.63 -0.83 -5.72
C GLY A 76 22.48 0.08 -6.19
N ARG A 77 21.23 -0.32 -6.01
CA ARG A 77 20.06 0.47 -6.44
C ARG A 77 19.60 1.47 -5.36
N ARG A 78 20.52 2.23 -4.78
CA ARG A 78 20.31 3.08 -3.60
C ARG A 78 19.15 4.07 -3.74
N ARG A 79 18.98 4.70 -4.92
CA ARG A 79 17.86 5.63 -5.16
C ARG A 79 16.50 4.92 -5.11
N LEU A 80 16.40 3.75 -5.72
CA LEU A 80 15.17 2.96 -5.68
C LEU A 80 14.88 2.43 -4.27
N ALA A 81 15.93 2.05 -3.52
CA ALA A 81 15.83 1.68 -2.12
C ALA A 81 15.21 2.80 -1.28
N ALA A 82 15.71 4.03 -1.42
CA ALA A 82 15.17 5.20 -0.74
C ALA A 82 13.72 5.51 -1.16
N ASP A 83 13.40 5.38 -2.45
CA ASP A 83 12.04 5.56 -2.95
C ASP A 83 11.08 4.53 -2.33
N VAL A 84 11.46 3.25 -2.29
CA VAL A 84 10.65 2.16 -1.72
C VAL A 84 10.46 2.34 -0.22
N LEU A 85 11.52 2.68 0.51
CA LEU A 85 11.44 2.94 1.94
C LEU A 85 10.51 4.12 2.24
N GLY A 86 10.72 5.24 1.57
CA GLY A 86 9.96 6.45 1.80
C GLY A 86 8.49 6.32 1.48
N ILE A 87 8.14 5.72 0.32
CA ILE A 87 6.74 5.52 -0.06
C ILE A 87 6.04 4.49 0.85
N GLY A 88 6.75 3.43 1.23
CA GLY A 88 6.20 2.42 2.14
C GLY A 88 5.91 2.98 3.52
N LEU A 89 6.83 3.77 4.10
CA LEU A 89 6.63 4.45 5.37
C LEU A 89 5.52 5.51 5.29
N LEU A 90 5.44 6.26 4.18
CA LEU A 90 4.37 7.24 3.96
C LEU A 90 3.00 6.55 3.95
N ALA A 91 2.84 5.48 3.17
CA ALA A 91 1.60 4.72 3.08
C ALA A 91 1.21 4.09 4.43
N TRP A 92 2.19 3.52 5.15
CA TRP A 92 1.96 2.92 6.46
C TRP A 92 1.50 3.95 7.50
N ASN A 93 2.23 5.08 7.63
CA ASN A 93 1.88 6.15 8.57
C ASN A 93 0.51 6.76 8.25
N ALA A 94 0.21 7.02 6.97
CA ALA A 94 -1.09 7.52 6.55
C ALA A 94 -2.22 6.55 6.95
N ALA A 95 -2.01 5.23 6.76
CA ALA A 95 -2.99 4.22 7.18
C ALA A 95 -3.17 4.20 8.70
N GLN A 96 -2.09 4.27 9.48
CA GLN A 96 -2.19 4.28 10.95
C GLN A 96 -2.91 5.54 11.48
N LEU A 97 -2.59 6.71 10.92
CA LEU A 97 -3.27 7.97 11.28
C LEU A 97 -4.77 7.92 10.94
N SER A 98 -5.14 7.33 9.80
CA SER A 98 -6.55 7.20 9.40
C SER A 98 -7.35 6.30 10.36
N LYS A 99 -6.73 5.27 10.93
CA LYS A 99 -7.37 4.35 11.88
C LYS A 99 -7.82 5.01 13.17
N THR A 100 -7.21 6.11 13.57
CA THR A 100 -7.65 6.86 14.76
C THR A 100 -8.98 7.56 14.56
N ARG A 101 -9.37 7.82 13.30
CA ARG A 101 -10.59 8.55 12.93
C ARG A 101 -11.73 7.66 12.47
N VAL A 102 -11.42 6.47 11.92
CA VAL A 102 -12.41 5.51 11.46
C VAL A 102 -12.40 4.30 12.38
N ARG A 103 -13.38 4.24 13.29
CA ARG A 103 -13.52 3.12 14.23
C ARG A 103 -14.39 2.04 13.61
N ARG A 104 -13.77 1.08 12.90
CA ARG A 104 -14.46 -0.07 12.31
C ARG A 104 -13.95 -1.35 12.94
N GLN A 105 -14.88 -2.18 13.43
CA GLN A 105 -14.56 -3.53 13.88
C GLN A 105 -14.08 -4.39 12.71
N ARG A 106 -13.30 -5.41 13.01
CA ARG A 106 -12.77 -6.33 11.99
C ARG A 106 -13.71 -7.52 11.80
N PRO A 107 -13.66 -8.22 10.63
CA PRO A 107 -14.54 -9.34 10.35
C PRO A 107 -14.55 -10.41 11.46
N TYR A 108 -13.41 -10.74 12.03
CA TYR A 108 -13.33 -11.72 13.13
C TYR A 108 -13.90 -11.21 14.47
N GLU A 109 -14.10 -9.90 14.63
CA GLU A 109 -14.68 -9.28 15.83
C GLU A 109 -16.19 -9.08 15.69
N ALA A 110 -16.67 -8.70 14.50
CA ALA A 110 -18.07 -8.37 14.25
C ALA A 110 -18.88 -9.58 13.76
N ASP A 111 -18.29 -10.40 12.88
CA ASP A 111 -19.01 -11.44 12.15
C ASP A 111 -18.52 -12.87 12.50
N GLY A 112 -17.66 -13.02 13.51
CA GLY A 112 -17.16 -14.32 13.97
C GLY A 112 -16.27 -15.05 12.94
N VAL A 113 -15.71 -14.33 11.97
CA VAL A 113 -14.89 -14.89 10.89
C VAL A 113 -13.61 -15.51 11.45
N ARG A 114 -13.28 -16.72 11.00
CA ARG A 114 -12.00 -17.38 11.32
C ARG A 114 -10.83 -16.54 10.82
N ARG A 115 -9.95 -16.17 11.72
CA ARG A 115 -8.73 -15.43 11.42
C ARG A 115 -7.54 -16.39 11.29
N LEU A 116 -6.78 -16.29 10.19
CA LEU A 116 -5.66 -17.19 9.90
C LEU A 116 -4.30 -16.67 10.39
N ILE A 117 -4.21 -15.38 10.76
CA ILE A 117 -2.96 -14.75 11.20
C ILE A 117 -3.10 -14.15 12.60
N ARG A 118 -1.99 -13.68 13.17
CA ARG A 118 -1.97 -12.98 14.46
C ARG A 118 -2.93 -11.77 14.45
N LYS A 119 -3.60 -11.52 15.58
CA LYS A 119 -4.52 -10.38 15.73
C LYS A 119 -3.83 -9.05 15.45
N PRO A 120 -4.24 -8.32 14.37
CA PRO A 120 -3.71 -6.99 14.14
C PRO A 120 -4.32 -5.98 15.12
N THR A 121 -3.59 -4.91 15.43
CA THR A 121 -4.07 -3.82 16.28
C THR A 121 -4.86 -2.77 15.51
N GLY A 122 -5.72 -2.05 16.23
CA GLY A 122 -6.46 -0.89 15.71
C GLY A 122 -7.58 -1.23 14.73
N SER A 123 -8.21 -0.18 14.20
CA SER A 123 -9.37 -0.25 13.31
C SER A 123 -9.14 -1.08 12.06
N SER A 124 -10.23 -1.66 11.52
CA SER A 124 -10.21 -2.38 10.25
C SER A 124 -9.91 -1.47 9.06
N PHE A 125 -10.55 -0.31 8.99
CA PHE A 125 -10.40 0.63 7.86
C PHE A 125 -9.35 1.72 8.11
N PRO A 126 -8.54 2.07 7.11
CA PRO A 126 -8.25 1.32 5.89
C PRO A 126 -7.20 0.21 6.13
N SER A 127 -7.08 -0.73 5.18
CA SER A 127 -6.06 -1.79 5.26
C SER A 127 -4.65 -1.25 5.05
N GLY A 128 -3.82 -1.28 6.10
CA GLY A 128 -2.43 -0.83 6.02
C GLY A 128 -1.56 -1.70 5.10
N HIS A 129 -1.75 -3.04 5.10
CA HIS A 129 -1.04 -3.94 4.20
C HIS A 129 -1.40 -3.69 2.73
N ALA A 130 -2.68 -3.41 2.43
CA ALA A 130 -3.10 -3.04 1.07
C ALA A 130 -2.45 -1.70 0.65
N ALA A 131 -2.42 -0.70 1.55
CA ALA A 131 -1.79 0.58 1.26
C ALA A 131 -0.29 0.42 0.97
N VAL A 132 0.45 -0.27 1.83
CA VAL A 132 1.89 -0.50 1.67
C VAL A 132 2.18 -1.36 0.44
N GLY A 133 1.47 -2.48 0.27
CA GLY A 133 1.66 -3.39 -0.86
C GLY A 133 1.42 -2.69 -2.20
N VAL A 134 0.30 -1.99 -2.35
CA VAL A 134 0.00 -1.24 -3.59
C VAL A 134 1.02 -0.14 -3.83
N ALA A 135 1.41 0.64 -2.80
CA ALA A 135 2.40 1.69 -2.94
C ALA A 135 3.77 1.14 -3.39
N MET A 136 4.29 0.15 -2.68
CA MET A 136 5.60 -0.45 -2.95
C MET A 136 5.66 -1.14 -4.30
N PHE A 137 4.72 -2.05 -4.59
CA PHE A 137 4.76 -2.81 -5.84
C PHE A 137 4.43 -1.96 -7.07
N THR A 138 3.60 -0.90 -6.94
CA THR A 138 3.43 0.08 -8.00
C THR A 138 4.73 0.87 -8.26
N MET A 139 5.46 1.26 -7.22
CA MET A 139 6.77 1.92 -7.37
C MET A 139 7.76 1.02 -8.10
N LEU A 140 7.88 -0.24 -7.70
CA LEU A 140 8.77 -1.22 -8.35
C LEU A 140 8.35 -1.48 -9.81
N ALA A 141 7.04 -1.63 -10.06
CA ALA A 141 6.49 -1.83 -11.40
C ALA A 141 6.83 -0.68 -12.35
N ASP A 142 6.75 0.54 -11.88
CA ASP A 142 7.07 1.72 -12.70
C ASP A 142 8.56 1.89 -13.00
N ARG A 143 9.42 1.23 -12.22
CA ARG A 143 10.89 1.22 -12.45
C ARG A 143 11.34 -0.05 -13.19
N SER A 144 10.43 -0.98 -13.47
CA SER A 144 10.73 -2.17 -14.27
C SER A 144 10.83 -1.81 -15.77
N ARG A 145 11.73 -2.53 -16.50
CA ARG A 145 11.98 -2.26 -17.93
C ARG A 145 11.09 -3.05 -18.88
N GLY A 146 10.37 -4.07 -18.41
CA GLY A 146 9.55 -4.93 -19.24
C GLY A 146 8.07 -4.91 -18.86
N GLY A 147 7.16 -5.01 -19.84
CA GLY A 147 5.71 -5.06 -19.60
C GLY A 147 5.29 -6.27 -18.76
N GLY A 148 5.94 -7.41 -18.93
CA GLY A 148 5.70 -8.62 -18.13
C GLY A 148 6.08 -8.41 -16.66
N ALA A 149 7.28 -7.91 -16.39
CA ALA A 149 7.74 -7.61 -15.02
C ALA A 149 6.84 -6.56 -14.33
N ARG A 150 6.42 -5.54 -15.09
CA ARG A 150 5.47 -4.53 -14.58
C ARG A 150 4.16 -5.17 -14.15
N ARG A 151 3.55 -6.01 -15.00
CA ARG A 151 2.30 -6.70 -14.68
C ARG A 151 2.46 -7.63 -13.49
N ALA A 152 3.53 -8.42 -13.44
CA ALA A 152 3.81 -9.31 -12.32
C ALA A 152 3.89 -8.55 -10.98
N LEU A 153 4.63 -7.44 -10.93
CA LEU A 153 4.72 -6.62 -9.72
C LEU A 153 3.37 -6.01 -9.32
N GLN A 154 2.58 -5.52 -10.28
CA GLN A 154 1.23 -5.03 -10.00
C GLN A 154 0.31 -6.14 -9.48
N SER A 155 0.41 -7.36 -10.04
CA SER A 155 -0.34 -8.52 -9.56
C SER A 155 0.05 -8.92 -8.14
N ILE A 156 1.34 -8.83 -7.77
CA ILE A 156 1.78 -9.06 -6.39
C ILE A 156 1.16 -8.03 -5.45
N GLY A 157 1.14 -6.75 -5.82
CA GLY A 157 0.49 -5.71 -5.02
C GLY A 157 -1.01 -5.95 -4.83
N ALA A 158 -1.71 -6.36 -5.88
CA ALA A 158 -3.12 -6.73 -5.82
C ALA A 158 -3.34 -7.99 -4.97
N TYR A 159 -2.51 -9.01 -5.14
CA TYR A 159 -2.54 -10.23 -4.32
C TYR A 159 -2.39 -9.91 -2.83
N VAL A 160 -1.39 -9.11 -2.45
CA VAL A 160 -1.20 -8.69 -1.06
C VAL A 160 -2.44 -8.01 -0.50
N ALA A 161 -3.07 -7.14 -1.30
CA ALA A 161 -4.30 -6.47 -0.91
C ALA A 161 -5.44 -7.48 -0.69
N LEU A 162 -5.69 -8.38 -1.64
CA LEU A 162 -6.76 -9.40 -1.56
C LEU A 162 -6.52 -10.44 -0.47
N SER A 163 -5.26 -10.79 -0.21
CA SER A 163 -4.91 -11.74 0.85
C SER A 163 -5.44 -11.31 2.23
N ARG A 164 -5.63 -10.00 2.46
CA ARG A 164 -6.14 -9.48 3.74
C ARG A 164 -7.62 -9.81 3.97
N ILE A 165 -8.40 -10.00 2.90
CA ILE A 165 -9.77 -10.49 2.95
C ILE A 165 -9.75 -11.98 3.28
N TYR A 166 -8.90 -12.74 2.56
CA TYR A 166 -8.77 -14.18 2.72
C TYR A 166 -8.37 -14.58 4.16
N VAL A 167 -7.36 -13.94 4.73
CA VAL A 167 -6.93 -14.23 6.12
C VAL A 167 -7.89 -13.71 7.20
N GLY A 168 -9.04 -13.14 6.82
CA GLY A 168 -10.13 -12.79 7.72
C GLY A 168 -9.92 -11.55 8.58
N VAL A 169 -9.02 -10.63 8.21
CA VAL A 169 -8.69 -9.45 9.03
C VAL A 169 -9.18 -8.12 8.48
N HIS A 170 -9.64 -8.09 7.22
CA HIS A 170 -10.17 -6.90 6.56
C HIS A 170 -11.37 -7.22 5.67
N TYR A 171 -12.26 -6.27 5.53
CA TYR A 171 -13.33 -6.30 4.54
C TYR A 171 -12.85 -5.81 3.16
N PRO A 172 -13.56 -6.17 2.07
CA PRO A 172 -13.26 -5.64 0.72
C PRO A 172 -13.11 -4.13 0.65
N THR A 173 -14.02 -3.37 1.27
CA THR A 173 -13.93 -1.89 1.28
C THR A 173 -12.71 -1.38 2.02
N ASP A 174 -12.24 -2.06 3.10
CA ASP A 174 -10.98 -1.69 3.77
C ASP A 174 -9.78 -1.84 2.85
N VAL A 175 -9.80 -2.89 2.03
CA VAL A 175 -8.75 -3.21 1.07
C VAL A 175 -8.74 -2.21 -0.08
N ILE A 176 -9.91 -1.87 -0.64
CA ILE A 176 -10.05 -0.86 -1.69
C ILE A 176 -9.61 0.52 -1.18
N GLY A 177 -10.04 0.91 0.02
CA GLY A 177 -9.61 2.16 0.65
C GLY A 177 -8.10 2.19 0.91
N GLY A 178 -7.53 1.08 1.37
CA GLY A 178 -6.09 0.92 1.55
C GLY A 178 -5.32 1.03 0.23
N ALA A 179 -5.79 0.35 -0.83
CA ALA A 179 -5.21 0.46 -2.16
C ALA A 179 -5.25 1.90 -2.68
N GLY A 180 -6.38 2.60 -2.50
CA GLY A 180 -6.52 4.02 -2.82
C GLY A 180 -5.49 4.87 -2.10
N MET A 181 -5.28 4.64 -0.80
CA MET A 181 -4.25 5.32 -0.01
C MET A 181 -2.84 5.05 -0.53
N GLY A 182 -2.54 3.81 -0.94
CA GLY A 182 -1.26 3.46 -1.55
C GLY A 182 -1.01 4.20 -2.86
N LEU A 183 -2.03 4.36 -3.70
CA LEU A 183 -1.95 5.16 -4.94
C LEU A 183 -1.71 6.64 -4.65
N VAL A 184 -2.39 7.21 -3.65
CA VAL A 184 -2.18 8.61 -3.21
C VAL A 184 -0.75 8.79 -2.69
N ALA A 185 -0.27 7.90 -1.83
CA ALA A 185 1.10 7.95 -1.32
C ALA A 185 2.13 7.90 -2.46
N GLY A 186 1.90 7.03 -3.46
CA GLY A 186 2.73 6.93 -4.66
C GLY A 186 2.72 8.19 -5.50
N ALA A 187 1.58 8.82 -5.65
CA ALA A 187 1.42 10.06 -6.39
C ALA A 187 2.14 11.23 -5.69
N LEU A 188 1.94 11.37 -4.38
CA LEU A 188 2.60 12.40 -3.57
C LEU A 188 4.13 12.25 -3.58
N TRP A 189 4.62 11.02 -3.45
CA TRP A 189 6.06 10.75 -3.48
C TRP A 189 6.71 11.15 -4.80
N ARG A 190 6.05 10.90 -5.93
CA ARG A 190 6.58 11.19 -7.28
C ARG A 190 6.37 12.60 -7.75
N GLY A 191 5.32 13.26 -7.29
CA GLY A 191 4.96 14.62 -7.66
C GLY A 191 5.56 15.64 -6.69
N PRO A 192 4.80 16.07 -5.66
CA PRO A 192 5.21 17.16 -4.76
C PRO A 192 6.51 16.86 -4.01
N ILE A 193 6.63 15.65 -3.40
CA ILE A 193 7.79 15.32 -2.57
C ILE A 193 9.06 15.22 -3.41
N ALA A 194 9.02 14.59 -4.58
CA ALA A 194 10.17 14.52 -5.48
C ALA A 194 10.62 15.92 -5.92
N THR A 195 9.68 16.81 -6.18
CA THR A 195 9.96 18.20 -6.59
C THR A 195 10.61 18.99 -5.46
N VAL A 196 10.12 18.84 -4.23
CA VAL A 196 10.71 19.50 -3.04
C VAL A 196 12.11 18.98 -2.80
N ASN A 197 12.32 17.66 -2.80
CA ASN A 197 13.63 17.04 -2.61
C ASN A 197 14.64 17.52 -3.66
N ALA A 198 14.26 17.56 -4.93
CA ALA A 198 15.13 18.05 -6.00
C ALA A 198 15.55 19.52 -5.79
N ARG A 199 14.63 20.39 -5.36
CA ARG A 199 14.91 21.79 -5.05
C ARG A 199 15.84 21.97 -3.85
N VAL A 200 15.58 21.22 -2.77
CA VAL A 200 16.39 21.27 -1.53
C VAL A 200 17.82 20.80 -1.80
N ILE A 201 17.95 19.64 -2.47
CA ILE A 201 19.25 19.08 -2.84
C ILE A 201 20.00 20.03 -3.79
N GLY A 202 19.33 20.56 -4.81
CA GLY A 202 19.92 21.51 -5.75
C GLY A 202 20.44 22.78 -5.07
N ARG A 203 19.68 23.34 -4.12
CA ARG A 203 20.12 24.50 -3.33
C ARG A 203 21.32 24.18 -2.42
N ALA A 204 21.32 23.02 -1.77
CA ALA A 204 22.44 22.58 -0.95
C ALA A 204 23.73 22.41 -1.77
N TYR A 205 23.65 21.78 -2.94
CA TYR A 205 24.79 21.67 -3.86
C TYR A 205 25.29 23.05 -4.35
N ALA A 206 24.40 23.96 -4.71
CA ALA A 206 24.77 25.30 -5.13
C ALA A 206 25.47 26.08 -4.01
N ALA A 207 24.98 25.98 -2.77
CA ALA A 207 25.60 26.61 -1.60
C ALA A 207 27.00 26.06 -1.33
N ILE A 208 27.17 24.72 -1.32
CA ILE A 208 28.49 24.08 -1.14
C ILE A 208 29.46 24.49 -2.27
N ALA A 209 29.02 24.45 -3.52
CA ALA A 209 29.84 24.84 -4.65
C ALA A 209 30.26 26.32 -4.61
N SER A 210 29.43 27.21 -4.05
CA SER A 210 29.79 28.63 -3.85
C SER A 210 30.80 28.81 -2.73
N MET A 211 30.76 28.00 -1.68
CA MET A 211 31.73 28.04 -0.58
C MET A 211 33.12 27.52 -1.01
N LEU A 212 33.15 26.50 -1.87
CA LEU A 212 34.43 25.95 -2.38
C LEU A 212 35.10 26.78 -3.46
N ARG A 213 34.44 27.83 -4.00
CA ARG A 213 34.99 28.76 -4.98
C ARG A 213 35.51 30.07 -4.37
N ARG A 214 35.34 30.23 -3.08
CA ARG A 214 35.91 31.36 -2.30
C ARG A 214 37.20 30.92 -1.60
#